data_4a5a22135143f2fa7fa2e26ad56f11ba
#
_entry.id   4a5a22135143f2fa7fa2e26ad56f11ba
#
_cell.length_a   1.000
_cell.length_b   1.000
_cell.length_c   1.000
_cell.angle_alpha   90.00
_cell.angle_beta   90.00
_cell.angle_gamma   90.00
#
_symmetry.space_group_name_H-M   'P 1'
#
loop_
_entity.id
_entity.type
_entity.pdbx_description
1 polymer ?
#
loop_
_entity_poly.entity_id
_entity_poly.type
_entity_poly.pdbx_seq_one_letter_code
_entity_poly.pdbx_strand_id
1 'polypeptide(L)'
;MSKLNIAILGCTGHVGKNLMYYFGREETFELFLFSRDKRRISNSIQHCEIRDSVSSRTYDEFSKLDYDVIINCIGISDPAKIESEGKLILKLTEDTDSLILEYLKTYPKVKLINFSSGAVYGEEINSPINDTIFQKNLQECDTSSPYAIAKIKSEIRHRDLDKLNIVDLRLFSFFSRFMDLNSRFLISEIISSIKQNKKLITNEFDFYRDYIHPKDLFSLLKKCINKNPINDVFDLYSKKPIGKFDLLDSLKDNFGLQYQVVPNSGFSSPTGFKENYYSKSRKANLLGYDPQYSSIETIVNEMKHFNSEIN
;
A
#
# COMPACT_ATOMS: atom_id res chain seq x y z
N MET A 1 21.74 0.62 22.78
CA MET A 1 21.84 0.02 21.43
C MET A 1 21.82 1.15 20.42
N SER A 2 22.59 1.07 19.33
CA SER A 2 22.49 2.02 18.22
C SER A 2 21.10 1.90 17.58
N LYS A 3 20.52 3.05 17.18
CA LYS A 3 19.25 3.04 16.41
C LYS A 3 19.49 2.41 15.04
N LEU A 4 18.44 1.76 14.50
CA LEU A 4 18.47 1.29 13.11
C LEU A 4 18.08 2.45 12.16
N ASN A 5 18.89 2.63 11.13
CA ASN A 5 18.70 3.66 10.09
C ASN A 5 17.71 3.16 9.04
N ILE A 6 16.54 3.77 8.98
CA ILE A 6 15.48 3.40 8.02
C ILE A 6 15.27 4.54 7.02
N ALA A 7 15.52 4.27 5.73
CA ALA A 7 15.11 5.14 4.64
C ALA A 7 13.68 4.83 4.21
N ILE A 8 12.79 5.84 4.21
CA ILE A 8 11.42 5.71 3.71
C ILE A 8 11.28 6.56 2.44
N LEU A 9 11.27 5.91 1.29
CA LEU A 9 11.07 6.55 0.00
C LEU A 9 9.57 6.67 -0.29
N GLY A 10 9.13 7.83 -0.78
CA GLY A 10 7.70 8.11 -0.96
C GLY A 10 6.94 8.34 0.35
N CYS A 11 7.63 8.86 1.37
CA CYS A 11 7.11 9.07 2.72
C CYS A 11 5.85 9.96 2.78
N THR A 12 5.61 10.84 1.80
CA THR A 12 4.45 11.75 1.74
C THR A 12 3.19 11.11 1.12
N GLY A 13 3.30 9.87 0.62
CA GLY A 13 2.17 9.10 0.10
C GLY A 13 1.33 8.45 1.22
N HIS A 14 0.21 7.81 0.87
CA HIS A 14 -0.72 7.19 1.83
C HIS A 14 -0.02 6.16 2.74
N VAL A 15 0.65 5.15 2.17
CA VAL A 15 1.41 4.16 2.94
C VAL A 15 2.55 4.84 3.70
N GLY A 16 3.33 5.71 3.03
CA GLY A 16 4.48 6.40 3.64
C GLY A 16 4.13 7.21 4.88
N LYS A 17 3.00 7.94 4.88
CA LYS A 17 2.51 8.67 6.06
C LYS A 17 2.19 7.73 7.23
N ASN A 18 1.62 6.56 6.96
CA ASN A 18 1.42 5.56 8.00
C ASN A 18 2.72 5.05 8.58
N LEU A 19 3.73 4.81 7.73
CA LEU A 19 5.04 4.40 8.22
C LEU A 19 5.69 5.48 9.06
N MET A 20 5.66 6.74 8.63
CA MET A 20 6.12 7.86 9.43
C MET A 20 5.41 7.91 10.78
N TYR A 21 4.07 7.76 10.80
CA TYR A 21 3.26 7.78 12.02
C TYR A 21 3.68 6.70 13.02
N TYR A 22 3.89 5.46 12.56
CA TYR A 22 4.22 4.35 13.45
C TYR A 22 5.70 4.29 13.80
N PHE A 23 6.60 4.36 12.83
CA PHE A 23 8.05 4.32 13.09
C PHE A 23 8.56 5.55 13.83
N GLY A 24 8.01 6.73 13.55
CA GLY A 24 8.39 7.98 14.20
C GLY A 24 8.06 8.07 15.71
N ARG A 25 7.29 7.09 16.22
CA ARG A 25 6.97 6.95 17.65
C ARG A 25 7.81 5.91 18.37
N GLU A 26 8.68 5.21 17.65
CA GLU A 26 9.57 4.19 18.20
C GLU A 26 11.00 4.78 18.33
N GLU A 27 11.57 4.77 19.52
CA GLU A 27 12.91 5.32 19.80
C GLU A 27 14.05 4.48 19.22
N THR A 28 13.75 3.25 18.77
CA THR A 28 14.72 2.31 18.23
C THR A 28 15.14 2.60 16.79
N PHE A 29 14.45 3.52 16.11
CA PHE A 29 14.67 3.83 14.70
C PHE A 29 15.15 5.29 14.51
N GLU A 30 16.05 5.48 13.55
CA GLU A 30 16.40 6.77 12.96
C GLU A 30 15.80 6.84 11.56
N LEU A 31 14.93 7.82 11.29
CA LEU A 31 14.19 7.88 10.03
C LEU A 31 14.80 8.89 9.06
N PHE A 32 15.10 8.43 7.86
CA PHE A 32 15.47 9.23 6.70
C PHE A 32 14.28 9.28 5.73
N LEU A 33 13.61 10.42 5.69
CA LEU A 33 12.36 10.60 4.93
C LEU A 33 12.64 11.22 3.57
N PHE A 34 12.30 10.51 2.50
CA PHE A 34 12.59 10.93 1.13
C PHE A 34 11.35 11.39 0.37
N SER A 35 11.46 12.58 -0.23
CA SER A 35 10.49 13.13 -1.18
C SER A 35 11.18 14.02 -2.20
N ARG A 36 10.51 14.33 -3.30
CA ARG A 36 10.97 15.32 -4.30
C ARG A 36 11.04 16.76 -3.76
N ASP A 37 10.26 17.05 -2.73
CA ASP A 37 10.18 18.38 -2.11
C ASP A 37 10.16 18.22 -0.57
N LYS A 38 11.17 18.78 0.12
CA LYS A 38 11.29 18.77 1.60
C LYS A 38 10.12 19.45 2.30
N ARG A 39 9.48 20.46 1.68
CA ARG A 39 8.29 21.13 2.24
C ARG A 39 7.12 20.15 2.39
N ARG A 40 6.95 19.22 1.44
CA ARG A 40 5.92 18.17 1.54
C ARG A 40 6.18 17.22 2.70
N ILE A 41 7.46 16.95 3.02
CA ILE A 41 7.83 16.15 4.19
C ILE A 41 7.46 16.90 5.47
N SER A 42 7.81 18.19 5.59
CA SER A 42 7.48 19.02 6.76
C SER A 42 5.97 19.06 7.03
N ASN A 43 5.15 19.26 5.99
CA ASN A 43 3.69 19.22 6.11
C ASN A 43 3.19 17.83 6.56
N SER A 44 3.82 16.76 6.07
CA SER A 44 3.43 15.39 6.46
C SER A 44 3.84 15.06 7.89
N ILE A 45 5.00 15.54 8.36
CA ILE A 45 5.46 15.40 9.75
C ILE A 45 4.46 16.07 10.70
N GLN A 46 4.03 17.30 10.40
CA GLN A 46 3.02 18.00 11.17
C GLN A 46 1.68 17.23 11.18
N HIS A 47 1.21 16.79 10.01
CA HIS A 47 -0.03 16.02 9.89
C HIS A 47 0.01 14.67 10.62
N CYS A 48 1.18 14.01 10.67
CA CYS A 48 1.36 12.74 11.38
C CYS A 48 1.74 12.93 12.86
N GLU A 49 1.88 14.17 13.35
CA GLU A 49 2.24 14.48 14.74
C GLU A 49 3.52 13.75 15.20
N ILE A 50 4.55 13.76 14.37
CA ILE A 50 5.81 13.09 14.66
C ILE A 50 6.73 14.06 15.39
N ARG A 51 7.42 13.55 16.42
CA ARG A 51 8.44 14.30 17.17
C ARG A 51 9.76 14.37 16.39
N ASP A 52 10.58 15.39 16.70
CA ASP A 52 11.71 15.96 15.96
C ASP A 52 12.93 15.08 15.59
N SER A 53 12.84 13.75 15.66
CA SER A 53 13.97 12.85 15.38
C SER A 53 13.98 12.26 13.96
N VAL A 54 13.57 13.06 12.96
CA VAL A 54 13.51 12.59 11.58
C VAL A 54 14.32 13.48 10.63
N SER A 55 15.05 12.88 9.71
CA SER A 55 15.85 13.57 8.71
C SER A 55 15.11 13.69 7.38
N SER A 56 14.74 14.93 6.97
CA SER A 56 14.13 15.19 5.67
C SER A 56 15.18 15.28 4.56
N ARG A 57 15.02 14.50 3.49
CA ARG A 57 15.99 14.36 2.38
C ARG A 57 15.32 14.43 1.01
N THR A 58 16.10 14.79 0.01
CA THR A 58 15.76 14.65 -1.41
C THR A 58 16.50 13.45 -2.03
N TYR A 59 16.05 12.95 -3.19
CA TYR A 59 16.60 11.71 -3.75
C TYR A 59 18.07 11.81 -4.21
N ASP A 60 18.57 13.02 -4.50
CA ASP A 60 19.99 13.28 -4.80
C ASP A 60 20.93 13.10 -3.59
N GLU A 61 20.37 13.08 -2.38
CA GLU A 61 21.09 12.80 -1.13
C GLU A 61 21.13 11.30 -0.80
N PHE A 62 20.32 10.45 -1.48
CA PHE A 62 20.06 9.05 -1.11
C PHE A 62 21.33 8.21 -1.03
N SER A 63 22.18 8.26 -2.04
CA SER A 63 23.40 7.43 -2.11
C SER A 63 24.54 7.91 -1.18
N LYS A 64 24.34 9.01 -0.45
CA LYS A 64 25.37 9.65 0.40
C LYS A 64 25.23 9.27 1.88
N LEU A 65 24.28 8.44 2.23
CA LEU A 65 23.90 8.10 3.60
C LEU A 65 23.88 6.59 3.79
N ASP A 66 24.05 6.15 5.03
CA ASP A 66 24.07 4.74 5.38
C ASP A 66 22.73 4.30 5.99
N TYR A 67 22.19 3.19 5.50
CA TYR A 67 20.93 2.61 5.96
C TYR A 67 21.11 1.15 6.36
N ASP A 68 20.32 0.72 7.34
CA ASP A 68 20.11 -0.70 7.65
C ASP A 68 18.94 -1.28 6.84
N VAL A 69 17.91 -0.43 6.61
CA VAL A 69 16.68 -0.81 5.91
C VAL A 69 16.23 0.32 4.96
N ILE A 70 15.83 -0.05 3.77
CA ILE A 70 15.17 0.81 2.81
C ILE A 70 13.73 0.32 2.65
N ILE A 71 12.75 1.22 2.83
CA ILE A 71 11.33 0.93 2.58
C ILE A 71 10.87 1.78 1.41
N ASN A 72 10.55 1.13 0.29
CA ASN A 72 10.09 1.79 -0.93
C ASN A 72 8.56 1.82 -0.99
N CYS A 73 7.97 3.00 -0.74
CA CYS A 73 6.53 3.27 -0.88
C CYS A 73 6.21 4.06 -2.15
N ILE A 74 7.18 4.24 -3.07
CA ILE A 74 6.94 5.00 -4.30
C ILE A 74 6.03 4.20 -5.21
N GLY A 75 4.98 4.87 -5.67
CA GLY A 75 4.03 4.33 -6.62
C GLY A 75 2.83 5.26 -6.77
N ILE A 76 2.20 5.19 -7.93
CA ILE A 76 0.96 5.92 -8.22
C ILE A 76 -0.12 4.87 -8.38
N SER A 77 -0.98 4.73 -7.38
CA SER A 77 -2.08 3.75 -7.36
C SER A 77 -3.45 4.37 -7.60
N ASP A 78 -3.54 5.70 -7.69
CA ASP A 78 -4.78 6.40 -7.99
C ASP A 78 -5.21 6.10 -9.44
N PRO A 79 -6.44 5.57 -9.66
CA PRO A 79 -6.90 5.16 -10.99
C PRO A 79 -6.89 6.29 -12.02
N ALA A 80 -7.26 7.52 -11.63
CA ALA A 80 -7.28 8.67 -12.52
C ALA A 80 -5.87 9.06 -12.98
N LYS A 81 -4.88 8.94 -12.09
CA LYS A 81 -3.47 9.19 -12.42
C LYS A 81 -2.87 8.05 -13.24
N ILE A 82 -3.28 6.81 -13.01
CA ILE A 82 -2.86 5.66 -13.85
C ILE A 82 -3.31 5.87 -15.28
N GLU A 83 -4.55 6.30 -15.48
CA GLU A 83 -5.11 6.57 -16.80
C GLU A 83 -4.36 7.73 -17.51
N SER A 84 -4.08 8.82 -16.81
CA SER A 84 -3.47 10.02 -17.40
C SER A 84 -1.94 9.97 -17.51
N GLU A 85 -1.25 9.22 -16.62
CA GLU A 85 0.21 9.28 -16.44
C GLU A 85 0.91 7.93 -16.63
N GLY A 86 0.30 6.96 -17.35
CA GLY A 86 0.79 5.58 -17.40
C GLY A 86 2.27 5.41 -17.79
N LYS A 87 2.77 6.17 -18.78
CA LYS A 87 4.21 6.13 -19.17
C LYS A 87 5.11 6.69 -18.07
N LEU A 88 4.66 7.71 -17.34
CA LEU A 88 5.40 8.31 -16.23
C LEU A 88 5.51 7.32 -15.06
N ILE A 89 4.47 6.52 -14.83
CA ILE A 89 4.45 5.50 -13.77
C ILE A 89 5.53 4.44 -14.03
N LEU A 90 5.62 3.95 -15.26
CA LEU A 90 6.66 2.98 -15.66
C LEU A 90 8.05 3.57 -15.39
N LYS A 91 8.32 4.77 -15.91
CA LYS A 91 9.61 5.44 -15.74
C LYS A 91 9.92 5.69 -14.27
N LEU A 92 8.98 6.22 -13.50
CA LEU A 92 9.18 6.52 -12.07
C LEU A 92 9.55 5.26 -11.29
N THR A 93 8.87 4.13 -11.55
CA THR A 93 9.16 2.86 -10.88
C THR A 93 10.55 2.35 -11.28
N GLU A 94 10.89 2.38 -12.57
CA GLU A 94 12.18 1.92 -13.09
C GLU A 94 13.36 2.76 -12.59
N ASP A 95 13.22 4.10 -12.59
CA ASP A 95 14.26 5.01 -12.10
C ASP A 95 14.48 4.81 -10.58
N THR A 96 13.39 4.68 -9.81
CA THR A 96 13.47 4.45 -8.35
C THR A 96 14.12 3.10 -8.05
N ASP A 97 13.70 2.06 -8.75
CA ASP A 97 14.23 0.71 -8.61
C ASP A 97 15.72 0.68 -8.91
N SER A 98 16.13 1.33 -10.01
CA SER A 98 17.55 1.43 -10.39
C SER A 98 18.38 2.13 -9.32
N LEU A 99 17.89 3.25 -8.78
CA LEU A 99 18.56 3.98 -7.70
C LEU A 99 18.78 3.08 -6.46
N ILE A 100 17.76 2.34 -6.05
CA ILE A 100 17.83 1.46 -4.89
C ILE A 100 18.73 0.27 -5.14
N LEU A 101 18.61 -0.39 -6.29
CA LEU A 101 19.39 -1.58 -6.62
C LEU A 101 20.89 -1.27 -6.79
N GLU A 102 21.25 -0.10 -7.33
CA GLU A 102 22.64 0.36 -7.36
C GLU A 102 23.21 0.55 -5.96
N TYR A 103 22.44 1.12 -5.05
CA TYR A 103 22.82 1.24 -3.65
C TYR A 103 23.03 -0.14 -3.00
N LEU A 104 22.10 -1.07 -3.20
CA LEU A 104 22.17 -2.43 -2.64
C LEU A 104 23.35 -3.26 -3.20
N LYS A 105 23.78 -3.02 -4.44
CA LYS A 105 25.01 -3.66 -4.98
C LYS A 105 26.26 -3.24 -4.21
N THR A 106 26.30 -2.00 -3.76
CA THR A 106 27.39 -1.47 -2.91
C THR A 106 27.26 -1.93 -1.47
N TYR A 107 26.03 -2.01 -0.94
CA TYR A 107 25.71 -2.36 0.44
C TYR A 107 24.77 -3.59 0.52
N PRO A 108 25.24 -4.80 0.17
CA PRO A 108 24.37 -5.99 -0.01
C PRO A 108 23.74 -6.53 1.28
N LYS A 109 24.18 -6.03 2.45
CA LYS A 109 23.58 -6.37 3.74
C LYS A 109 22.31 -5.57 4.06
N VAL A 110 22.14 -4.43 3.39
CA VAL A 110 20.97 -3.56 3.58
C VAL A 110 19.73 -4.29 3.09
N LYS A 111 18.67 -4.21 3.88
CA LYS A 111 17.38 -4.82 3.53
C LYS A 111 16.52 -3.84 2.75
N LEU A 112 15.99 -4.29 1.61
CA LEU A 112 14.91 -3.63 0.90
C LEU A 112 13.57 -4.26 1.27
N ILE A 113 12.62 -3.44 1.69
CA ILE A 113 11.19 -3.78 1.75
C ILE A 113 10.49 -2.93 0.70
N ASN A 114 9.99 -3.56 -0.35
CA ASN A 114 9.36 -2.87 -1.47
C ASN A 114 7.85 -3.15 -1.51
N PHE A 115 7.04 -2.10 -1.64
CA PHE A 115 5.61 -2.26 -1.83
C PHE A 115 5.28 -2.54 -3.28
N SER A 116 4.91 -3.79 -3.55
CA SER A 116 4.27 -4.23 -4.77
C SER A 116 2.74 -4.16 -4.63
N SER A 117 2.01 -4.79 -5.53
CA SER A 117 0.55 -4.70 -5.59
C SER A 117 -0.08 -6.01 -6.06
N GLY A 118 -1.29 -6.29 -5.59
CA GLY A 118 -2.14 -7.34 -6.17
C GLY A 118 -2.49 -7.10 -7.65
N ALA A 119 -2.23 -5.90 -8.20
CA ALA A 119 -2.41 -5.63 -9.62
C ALA A 119 -1.53 -6.48 -10.54
N VAL A 120 -0.44 -7.05 -10.02
CA VAL A 120 0.42 -7.99 -10.75
C VAL A 120 -0.32 -9.25 -11.25
N TYR A 121 -1.47 -9.56 -10.67
CA TYR A 121 -2.28 -10.71 -11.07
C TYR A 121 -3.22 -10.44 -12.25
N GLY A 122 -3.16 -9.24 -12.84
CA GLY A 122 -3.93 -8.86 -14.01
C GLY A 122 -5.16 -8.00 -13.71
N GLU A 123 -5.95 -7.79 -14.75
CA GLU A 123 -7.11 -6.88 -14.71
C GLU A 123 -8.41 -7.61 -14.38
N GLU A 124 -8.51 -8.91 -14.68
CA GLU A 124 -9.68 -9.74 -14.43
C GLU A 124 -9.36 -10.75 -13.33
N ILE A 125 -9.87 -10.50 -12.12
CA ILE A 125 -9.70 -11.37 -10.96
C ILE A 125 -11.09 -11.84 -10.51
N ASN A 126 -11.54 -12.97 -11.08
CA ASN A 126 -12.85 -13.57 -10.83
C ASN A 126 -12.86 -14.55 -9.65
N SER A 127 -11.68 -14.93 -9.16
CA SER A 127 -11.52 -15.78 -7.99
C SER A 127 -10.39 -15.26 -7.10
N PRO A 128 -10.42 -15.53 -5.78
CA PRO A 128 -9.34 -15.16 -4.88
C PRO A 128 -8.00 -15.78 -5.31
N ILE A 129 -6.93 -14.99 -5.19
CA ILE A 129 -5.58 -15.48 -5.49
C ILE A 129 -5.22 -16.62 -4.54
N ASN A 130 -4.89 -17.78 -5.09
CA ASN A 130 -4.40 -18.94 -4.35
C ASN A 130 -2.92 -19.21 -4.68
N ASP A 131 -2.32 -20.21 -4.02
CA ASP A 131 -0.90 -20.51 -4.21
C ASP A 131 -0.56 -20.93 -5.64
N THR A 132 -1.48 -21.58 -6.37
CA THR A 132 -1.29 -21.95 -7.78
C THR A 132 -1.23 -20.72 -8.67
N ILE A 133 -2.16 -19.78 -8.51
CA ILE A 133 -2.18 -18.52 -9.24
C ILE A 133 -0.93 -17.69 -8.88
N PHE A 134 -0.56 -17.66 -7.61
CA PHE A 134 0.65 -17.00 -7.13
C PHE A 134 1.91 -17.51 -7.87
N GLN A 135 2.09 -18.82 -7.97
CA GLN A 135 3.25 -19.43 -8.63
C GLN A 135 3.25 -19.19 -10.15
N LYS A 136 2.08 -19.30 -10.79
CA LYS A 136 1.95 -19.07 -12.24
C LYS A 136 2.33 -17.64 -12.63
N ASN A 137 1.94 -16.68 -11.82
CA ASN A 137 2.11 -15.26 -12.13
C ASN A 137 3.57 -14.77 -12.11
N LEU A 138 4.49 -15.54 -11.53
CA LEU A 138 5.93 -15.27 -11.63
C LEU A 138 6.48 -15.54 -13.05
N GLN A 139 5.72 -16.24 -13.90
CA GLN A 139 6.16 -16.66 -15.22
C GLN A 139 5.40 -15.99 -16.37
N GLU A 140 4.11 -15.69 -16.19
CA GLU A 140 3.24 -15.16 -17.23
C GLU A 140 2.29 -14.11 -16.67
N CYS A 141 2.40 -12.86 -17.08
CA CYS A 141 1.44 -11.82 -16.76
C CYS A 141 0.84 -11.21 -18.02
N ASP A 142 -0.47 -11.41 -18.17
CA ASP A 142 -1.25 -10.76 -19.21
C ASP A 142 -1.97 -9.54 -18.62
N THR A 143 -1.35 -8.37 -18.83
CA THR A 143 -1.94 -7.09 -18.40
C THR A 143 -1.50 -5.96 -19.31
N SER A 144 -2.44 -5.06 -19.60
CA SER A 144 -2.18 -3.80 -20.31
C SER A 144 -1.92 -2.63 -19.36
N SER A 145 -2.19 -2.79 -18.06
CA SER A 145 -2.03 -1.75 -17.05
C SER A 145 -0.57 -1.36 -16.85
N PRO A 146 -0.17 -0.10 -17.14
CA PRO A 146 1.19 0.38 -16.92
C PRO A 146 1.65 0.22 -15.46
N TYR A 147 0.72 0.36 -14.52
CA TYR A 147 1.00 0.17 -13.09
C TYR A 147 1.34 -1.28 -12.75
N ALA A 148 0.54 -2.23 -13.26
CA ALA A 148 0.80 -3.65 -13.06
C ALA A 148 2.13 -4.07 -13.71
N ILE A 149 2.36 -3.66 -14.97
CA ILE A 149 3.61 -3.92 -15.69
C ILE A 149 4.83 -3.39 -14.92
N ALA A 150 4.74 -2.17 -14.37
CA ALA A 150 5.82 -1.60 -13.57
C ALA A 150 6.15 -2.46 -12.35
N LYS A 151 5.12 -2.92 -11.61
CA LYS A 151 5.31 -3.76 -10.42
C LYS A 151 5.86 -5.15 -10.76
N ILE A 152 5.40 -5.76 -11.85
CA ILE A 152 5.90 -7.05 -12.34
C ILE A 152 7.38 -6.95 -12.72
N LYS A 153 7.76 -5.94 -13.51
CA LYS A 153 9.16 -5.73 -13.91
C LYS A 153 10.07 -5.53 -12.70
N SER A 154 9.60 -4.77 -11.69
CA SER A 154 10.34 -4.58 -10.44
C SER A 154 10.55 -5.90 -9.71
N GLU A 155 9.50 -6.71 -9.52
CA GLU A 155 9.60 -8.01 -8.86
C GLU A 155 10.54 -8.98 -9.60
N ILE A 156 10.50 -9.03 -10.94
CA ILE A 156 11.41 -9.85 -11.75
C ILE A 156 12.86 -9.41 -11.54
N ARG A 157 13.16 -8.11 -11.65
CA ARG A 157 14.51 -7.57 -11.42
C ARG A 157 15.02 -7.90 -10.01
N HIS A 158 14.14 -7.87 -9.00
CA HIS A 158 14.50 -8.22 -7.64
C HIS A 158 14.85 -9.71 -7.50
N ARG A 159 14.06 -10.60 -8.13
CA ARG A 159 14.32 -12.07 -8.09
C ARG A 159 15.58 -12.47 -8.83
N ASP A 160 15.95 -11.74 -9.91
CA ASP A 160 17.21 -11.96 -10.62
C ASP A 160 18.46 -11.63 -9.76
N LEU A 161 18.28 -10.90 -8.69
CA LEU A 161 19.34 -10.52 -7.75
C LEU A 161 19.26 -11.32 -6.44
N ASP A 162 19.26 -12.64 -6.54
CA ASP A 162 19.00 -13.64 -5.50
C ASP A 162 19.86 -13.49 -4.22
N LYS A 163 21.03 -12.86 -4.35
CA LYS A 163 21.98 -12.61 -3.24
C LYS A 163 21.64 -11.38 -2.41
N LEU A 164 20.73 -10.52 -2.90
CA LEU A 164 20.31 -9.34 -2.18
C LEU A 164 19.16 -9.65 -1.21
N ASN A 165 19.09 -8.88 -0.14
CA ASN A 165 18.06 -9.02 0.89
C ASN A 165 16.83 -8.17 0.53
N ILE A 166 15.90 -8.74 -0.22
CA ILE A 166 14.74 -8.03 -0.78
C ILE A 166 13.44 -8.74 -0.43
N VAL A 167 12.49 -7.99 0.13
CA VAL A 167 11.13 -8.45 0.42
C VAL A 167 10.16 -7.59 -0.39
N ASP A 168 9.47 -8.19 -1.37
CA ASP A 168 8.36 -7.56 -2.06
C ASP A 168 7.04 -7.90 -1.36
N LEU A 169 6.26 -6.88 -1.01
CA LEU A 169 4.98 -7.01 -0.34
C LEU A 169 3.85 -6.57 -1.28
N ARG A 170 3.05 -7.51 -1.78
CA ARG A 170 1.89 -7.24 -2.64
C ARG A 170 0.72 -6.79 -1.80
N LEU A 171 0.43 -5.50 -1.85
CA LEU A 171 -0.68 -4.87 -1.16
C LEU A 171 -1.90 -4.83 -2.09
N PHE A 172 -3.04 -5.41 -1.68
CA PHE A 172 -4.28 -5.42 -2.46
C PHE A 172 -5.10 -4.16 -2.20
N SER A 173 -5.47 -3.92 -0.94
CA SER A 173 -6.14 -2.70 -0.53
C SER A 173 -5.58 -2.22 0.80
N PHE A 174 -5.53 -0.91 0.97
CA PHE A 174 -5.06 -0.28 2.19
C PHE A 174 -5.94 0.90 2.54
N PHE A 175 -6.39 0.96 3.78
CA PHE A 175 -7.18 2.06 4.28
C PHE A 175 -6.63 2.57 5.60
N SER A 176 -6.55 3.90 5.75
CA SER A 176 -6.16 4.55 6.99
C SER A 176 -6.63 6.00 7.02
N ARG A 177 -6.55 6.61 8.19
CA ARG A 177 -6.82 8.04 8.43
C ARG A 177 -6.03 9.01 7.55
N PHE A 178 -4.96 8.58 6.91
CA PHE A 178 -4.13 9.40 6.02
C PHE A 178 -4.49 9.27 4.53
N MET A 179 -5.62 8.63 4.22
CA MET A 179 -6.11 8.49 2.87
C MET A 179 -6.47 9.85 2.27
N ASP A 180 -6.12 10.03 0.99
CA ASP A 180 -6.59 11.18 0.22
C ASP A 180 -8.05 10.98 -0.18
N LEU A 181 -8.94 11.77 0.42
CA LEU A 181 -10.38 11.69 0.17
C LEU A 181 -10.80 12.24 -1.22
N ASN A 182 -9.88 12.90 -1.95
CA ASN A 182 -10.13 13.31 -3.33
C ASN A 182 -9.84 12.19 -4.34
N SER A 183 -9.36 11.04 -3.89
CA SER A 183 -9.11 9.88 -4.75
C SER A 183 -10.44 9.25 -5.23
N ARG A 184 -10.41 8.61 -6.41
CA ARG A 184 -11.59 7.94 -7.00
C ARG A 184 -11.76 6.48 -6.51
N PHE A 185 -11.55 6.23 -5.22
CA PHE A 185 -11.84 4.94 -4.63
C PHE A 185 -13.22 4.93 -3.98
N LEU A 186 -13.93 3.82 -4.04
CA LEU A 186 -15.24 3.66 -3.41
C LEU A 186 -15.23 4.13 -1.94
N ILE A 187 -14.20 3.78 -1.18
CA ILE A 187 -14.11 4.17 0.23
C ILE A 187 -14.01 5.70 0.41
N SER A 188 -13.36 6.43 -0.51
CA SER A 188 -13.31 7.90 -0.49
C SER A 188 -14.67 8.51 -0.79
N GLU A 189 -15.41 7.93 -1.74
CA GLU A 189 -16.77 8.34 -2.09
C GLU A 189 -17.74 8.11 -0.94
N ILE A 190 -17.62 6.97 -0.24
CA ILE A 190 -18.41 6.65 0.95
C ILE A 190 -18.17 7.69 2.03
N ILE A 191 -16.91 7.97 2.38
CA ILE A 191 -16.55 8.95 3.42
C ILE A 191 -17.06 10.34 3.05
N SER A 192 -16.90 10.74 1.79
CA SER A 192 -17.40 12.01 1.28
C SER A 192 -18.94 12.10 1.39
N SER A 193 -19.65 11.01 1.06
CA SER A 193 -21.11 10.94 1.17
C SER A 193 -21.58 11.08 2.60
N ILE A 194 -20.92 10.41 3.57
CA ILE A 194 -21.22 10.54 4.99
C ILE A 194 -20.96 11.98 5.45
N LYS A 195 -19.77 12.54 5.17
CA LYS A 195 -19.41 13.92 5.58
C LYS A 195 -20.36 14.98 5.03
N GLN A 196 -20.86 14.80 3.81
CA GLN A 196 -21.76 15.73 3.16
C GLN A 196 -23.24 15.44 3.41
N ASN A 197 -23.55 14.40 4.18
CA ASN A 197 -24.92 13.87 4.37
C ASN A 197 -25.66 13.64 3.04
N LYS A 198 -24.92 13.09 2.05
CA LYS A 198 -25.45 12.79 0.72
C LYS A 198 -25.63 11.30 0.55
N LYS A 199 -26.61 10.93 -0.29
CA LYS A 199 -26.84 9.54 -0.66
C LYS A 199 -25.78 9.07 -1.65
N LEU A 200 -25.05 8.00 -1.31
CA LEU A 200 -24.15 7.31 -2.23
C LEU A 200 -24.97 6.55 -3.28
N ILE A 201 -24.67 6.75 -4.54
CA ILE A 201 -25.27 5.96 -5.64
C ILE A 201 -24.26 4.89 -6.04
N THR A 202 -24.69 3.63 -6.02
CA THR A 202 -23.85 2.48 -6.40
C THR A 202 -24.63 1.51 -7.30
N ASN A 203 -23.92 0.65 -8.02
CA ASN A 203 -24.50 -0.37 -8.87
C ASN A 203 -24.82 -1.68 -8.10
N GLU A 204 -25.49 -2.62 -8.76
CA GLU A 204 -25.87 -3.93 -8.21
C GLU A 204 -24.72 -4.96 -8.12
N PHE A 205 -23.57 -4.72 -8.77
CA PHE A 205 -22.47 -5.66 -8.75
C PHE A 205 -21.80 -5.69 -7.37
N ASP A 206 -21.67 -6.88 -6.82
CA ASP A 206 -20.89 -7.11 -5.62
C ASP A 206 -19.43 -7.40 -5.98
N PHE A 207 -18.52 -7.13 -5.05
CA PHE A 207 -17.12 -7.46 -5.15
C PHE A 207 -16.49 -7.54 -3.77
N TYR A 208 -15.40 -8.29 -3.66
CA TYR A 208 -14.66 -8.45 -2.41
C TYR A 208 -13.34 -7.67 -2.43
N ARG A 209 -13.02 -7.04 -1.31
CA ARG A 209 -11.76 -6.33 -1.06
C ARG A 209 -11.16 -6.75 0.27
N ASP A 210 -9.85 -6.63 0.37
CA ASP A 210 -9.11 -6.98 1.57
C ASP A 210 -8.27 -5.79 2.04
N TYR A 211 -8.77 -5.07 3.04
CA TYR A 211 -8.17 -3.84 3.57
C TYR A 211 -7.25 -4.16 4.74
N ILE A 212 -5.95 -3.94 4.53
CA ILE A 212 -4.92 -4.16 5.54
C ILE A 212 -4.97 -3.04 6.58
N HIS A 213 -4.97 -3.42 7.87
CA HIS A 213 -4.92 -2.47 8.97
C HIS A 213 -3.51 -1.88 9.13
N PRO A 214 -3.35 -0.55 9.37
CA PRO A 214 -2.04 0.08 9.55
C PRO A 214 -1.18 -0.55 10.64
N LYS A 215 -1.77 -0.99 11.75
CA LYS A 215 -1.04 -1.69 12.82
C LYS A 215 -0.52 -3.06 12.39
N ASP A 216 -1.31 -3.82 11.61
CA ASP A 216 -0.88 -5.12 11.09
C ASP A 216 0.25 -4.95 10.10
N LEU A 217 0.15 -3.94 9.21
CA LEU A 217 1.23 -3.59 8.29
C LEU A 217 2.51 -3.21 9.05
N PHE A 218 2.42 -2.35 10.05
CA PHE A 218 3.56 -1.96 10.86
C PHE A 218 4.19 -3.15 11.60
N SER A 219 3.36 -4.02 12.20
CA SER A 219 3.82 -5.25 12.85
C SER A 219 4.58 -6.16 11.88
N LEU A 220 4.06 -6.35 10.66
CA LEU A 220 4.73 -7.12 9.62
C LEU A 220 6.08 -6.50 9.23
N LEU A 221 6.14 -5.18 9.04
CA LEU A 221 7.40 -4.50 8.68
C LEU A 221 8.46 -4.69 9.75
N LYS A 222 8.12 -4.62 11.04
CA LYS A 222 9.06 -4.94 12.14
C LYS A 222 9.55 -6.39 12.06
N LYS A 223 8.68 -7.33 11.70
CA LYS A 223 9.07 -8.73 11.51
C LYS A 223 9.99 -8.90 10.29
N CYS A 224 9.69 -8.21 9.19
CA CYS A 224 10.58 -8.20 8.01
C CYS A 224 11.96 -7.64 8.35
N ILE A 225 12.03 -6.54 9.09
CA ILE A 225 13.31 -5.91 9.52
C ILE A 225 14.16 -6.91 10.29
N ASN A 226 13.57 -7.65 11.23
CA ASN A 226 14.25 -8.60 12.09
C ASN A 226 14.48 -9.99 11.45
N LYS A 227 13.94 -10.26 10.25
CA LYS A 227 14.11 -11.55 9.56
C LYS A 227 15.53 -11.67 9.00
N ASN A 228 16.07 -12.89 9.03
CA ASN A 228 17.31 -13.23 8.32
C ASN A 228 17.20 -12.79 6.83
N PRO A 229 18.35 -12.58 6.15
CA PRO A 229 18.33 -12.22 4.73
C PRO A 229 17.44 -13.16 3.91
N ILE A 230 16.61 -12.59 3.08
CA ILE A 230 15.65 -13.31 2.23
C ILE A 230 15.44 -12.47 0.96
N ASN A 231 15.30 -13.16 -0.19
CA ASN A 231 14.88 -12.53 -1.43
C ASN A 231 13.60 -13.22 -1.91
N ASP A 232 12.43 -12.63 -1.60
CA ASP A 232 11.15 -13.28 -1.90
C ASP A 232 9.99 -12.27 -1.98
N VAL A 233 8.82 -12.74 -2.46
CA VAL A 233 7.60 -11.95 -2.61
C VAL A 233 6.46 -12.57 -1.80
N PHE A 234 5.61 -11.71 -1.22
CA PHE A 234 4.52 -12.12 -0.33
C PHE A 234 3.26 -11.30 -0.60
N ASP A 235 2.11 -11.99 -0.67
CA ASP A 235 0.81 -11.35 -0.65
C ASP A 235 0.44 -10.93 0.76
N LEU A 236 -0.10 -9.73 0.90
CA LEU A 236 -0.67 -9.25 2.16
C LEU A 236 -2.16 -9.53 2.21
N TYR A 237 -2.64 -9.89 3.39
CA TYR A 237 -4.05 -10.19 3.65
C TYR A 237 -4.45 -9.70 5.04
N SER A 238 -5.72 -9.38 5.23
CA SER A 238 -6.31 -9.14 6.54
C SER A 238 -6.84 -10.45 7.15
N LYS A 239 -7.35 -10.38 8.36
CA LYS A 239 -7.99 -11.54 9.01
C LYS A 239 -9.21 -12.04 8.21
N LYS A 240 -9.94 -11.14 7.54
CA LYS A 240 -11.10 -11.46 6.71
C LYS A 240 -11.37 -10.35 5.70
N PRO A 241 -11.46 -10.65 4.39
CA PRO A 241 -11.93 -9.70 3.38
C PRO A 241 -13.40 -9.34 3.58
N ILE A 242 -13.90 -8.34 2.84
CA ILE A 242 -15.28 -7.86 2.93
C ILE A 242 -15.90 -7.68 1.55
N GLY A 243 -17.18 -8.06 1.41
CA GLY A 243 -18.01 -7.75 0.25
C GLY A 243 -18.47 -6.29 0.26
N LYS A 244 -18.77 -5.74 -0.92
CA LYS A 244 -19.20 -4.34 -1.05
C LYS A 244 -20.46 -4.06 -0.23
N PHE A 245 -21.49 -4.92 -0.35
CA PHE A 245 -22.75 -4.68 0.35
C PHE A 245 -22.63 -4.86 1.86
N ASP A 246 -21.88 -5.87 2.33
CA ASP A 246 -21.56 -6.00 3.77
C ASP A 246 -20.86 -4.75 4.31
N LEU A 247 -19.97 -4.16 3.52
CA LEU A 247 -19.31 -2.90 3.87
C LEU A 247 -20.31 -1.75 3.96
N LEU A 248 -21.16 -1.58 2.95
CA LEU A 248 -22.15 -0.49 2.90
C LEU A 248 -23.14 -0.59 4.05
N ASP A 249 -23.64 -1.77 4.36
CA ASP A 249 -24.58 -1.99 5.48
C ASP A 249 -23.90 -1.74 6.82
N SER A 250 -22.67 -2.21 7.02
CA SER A 250 -21.92 -1.91 8.24
C SER A 250 -21.67 -0.42 8.42
N LEU A 251 -21.39 0.33 7.35
CA LEU A 251 -21.17 1.78 7.44
C LEU A 251 -22.48 2.56 7.58
N LYS A 252 -23.60 2.04 7.09
CA LYS A 252 -24.92 2.57 7.38
C LYS A 252 -25.21 2.47 8.89
N ASP A 253 -24.94 1.33 9.51
CA ASP A 253 -25.22 1.08 10.92
C ASP A 253 -24.27 1.87 11.85
N ASN A 254 -22.99 1.99 11.49
CA ASN A 254 -21.98 2.61 12.35
C ASN A 254 -21.81 4.13 12.12
N PHE A 255 -22.10 4.64 10.91
CA PHE A 255 -21.79 6.03 10.53
C PHE A 255 -22.94 6.74 9.80
N GLY A 256 -24.12 6.12 9.71
CA GLY A 256 -25.30 6.73 9.10
C GLY A 256 -25.20 6.89 7.57
N LEU A 257 -24.39 6.07 6.88
CA LEU A 257 -24.31 6.08 5.41
C LEU A 257 -25.72 5.88 4.82
N GLN A 258 -26.09 6.76 3.92
CA GLN A 258 -27.25 6.56 3.08
C GLN A 258 -26.78 6.13 1.68
N TYR A 259 -27.29 5.04 1.16
CA TYR A 259 -26.96 4.59 -0.20
C TYR A 259 -28.17 4.10 -0.97
N GLN A 260 -28.06 4.10 -2.29
CA GLN A 260 -29.06 3.59 -3.22
C GLN A 260 -28.37 2.75 -4.28
N VAL A 261 -28.89 1.56 -4.49
CA VAL A 261 -28.49 0.67 -5.58
C VAL A 261 -29.31 1.02 -6.82
N VAL A 262 -28.63 1.19 -7.95
CA VAL A 262 -29.26 1.43 -9.26
C VAL A 262 -28.77 0.36 -10.25
N PRO A 263 -29.60 -0.02 -11.26
CA PRO A 263 -29.16 -0.92 -12.32
C PRO A 263 -27.91 -0.40 -13.00
N ASN A 264 -27.05 -1.30 -13.46
CA ASN A 264 -25.79 -0.94 -14.10
C ASN A 264 -26.01 -0.28 -15.48
N SER A 265 -26.18 1.02 -15.49
CA SER A 265 -26.18 1.83 -16.70
C SER A 265 -24.93 2.72 -16.72
N GLY A 266 -23.81 2.17 -17.21
CA GLY A 266 -22.61 2.99 -17.50
C GLY A 266 -21.59 3.15 -16.37
N PHE A 267 -21.65 2.38 -15.27
CA PHE A 267 -20.58 2.35 -14.29
C PHE A 267 -19.37 1.60 -14.86
N SER A 268 -18.30 2.31 -15.21
CA SER A 268 -17.01 1.71 -15.51
C SER A 268 -16.14 1.68 -14.24
N SER A 269 -15.52 0.53 -13.96
CA SER A 269 -14.49 0.48 -12.92
C SER A 269 -13.18 1.06 -13.46
N PRO A 270 -12.63 2.12 -12.87
CA PRO A 270 -11.37 2.71 -13.34
C PRO A 270 -10.17 1.76 -13.28
N THR A 271 -10.30 0.64 -12.58
CA THR A 271 -9.21 -0.35 -12.35
C THR A 271 -9.50 -1.72 -12.96
N GLY A 272 -10.44 -1.81 -13.92
CA GLY A 272 -10.94 -3.08 -14.46
C GLY A 272 -11.94 -3.77 -13.51
N PHE A 273 -12.56 -4.85 -13.99
CA PHE A 273 -13.50 -5.63 -13.21
C PHE A 273 -12.75 -6.68 -12.38
N LYS A 274 -12.63 -6.42 -11.07
CA LYS A 274 -12.00 -7.33 -10.10
C LYS A 274 -13.05 -7.72 -9.06
N GLU A 275 -13.71 -8.85 -9.31
CA GLU A 275 -14.73 -9.36 -8.38
C GLU A 275 -14.10 -9.74 -7.03
N ASN A 276 -12.99 -10.48 -7.05
CA ASN A 276 -12.35 -11.02 -5.86
C ASN A 276 -10.90 -10.52 -5.69
N TYR A 277 -10.73 -9.22 -5.40
CA TYR A 277 -9.39 -8.62 -5.29
C TYR A 277 -8.77 -8.83 -3.90
N TYR A 278 -8.37 -10.06 -3.62
CA TYR A 278 -7.68 -10.49 -2.40
C TYR A 278 -6.96 -11.82 -2.57
N SER A 279 -6.07 -12.15 -1.62
CA SER A 279 -5.29 -13.39 -1.64
C SER A 279 -5.70 -14.35 -0.53
N LYS A 280 -5.74 -15.65 -0.86
CA LYS A 280 -5.84 -16.78 0.06
C LYS A 280 -4.47 -17.40 0.38
N SER A 281 -3.41 -16.99 -0.32
CA SER A 281 -2.06 -17.45 0.03
C SER A 281 -1.69 -16.99 1.43
N ARG A 282 -1.11 -17.90 2.19
CA ARG A 282 -0.63 -17.64 3.55
C ARG A 282 0.90 -17.69 3.64
N LYS A 283 1.58 -17.53 2.51
CA LYS A 283 3.05 -17.53 2.44
C LYS A 283 3.67 -16.49 3.39
N ALA A 284 3.01 -15.34 3.61
CA ALA A 284 3.50 -14.32 4.53
C ALA A 284 3.61 -14.80 6.00
N ASN A 285 3.01 -15.95 6.36
CA ASN A 285 3.24 -16.59 7.66
C ASN A 285 4.72 -16.94 7.87
N LEU A 286 5.49 -17.18 6.79
CA LEU A 286 6.93 -17.40 6.85
C LEU A 286 7.70 -16.19 7.40
N LEU A 287 7.13 -14.99 7.25
CA LEU A 287 7.63 -13.75 7.86
C LEU A 287 7.14 -13.58 9.31
N GLY A 288 6.29 -14.49 9.80
CA GLY A 288 5.60 -14.37 11.07
C GLY A 288 4.37 -13.45 11.00
N TYR A 289 3.82 -13.17 9.79
CA TYR A 289 2.64 -12.35 9.62
C TYR A 289 1.39 -13.07 10.13
N ASP A 290 0.69 -12.41 11.05
CA ASP A 290 -0.56 -12.88 11.64
C ASP A 290 -1.45 -11.65 11.88
N PRO A 291 -2.30 -11.27 10.88
CA PRO A 291 -3.12 -10.08 10.96
C PRO A 291 -4.19 -10.22 12.04
N GLN A 292 -4.36 -9.17 12.84
CA GLN A 292 -5.29 -9.13 13.97
C GLN A 292 -6.63 -8.50 13.61
N TYR A 293 -6.69 -7.73 12.50
CA TYR A 293 -7.87 -7.01 12.07
C TYR A 293 -8.43 -7.58 10.77
N SER A 294 -9.75 -7.70 10.71
CA SER A 294 -10.50 -7.89 9.47
C SER A 294 -10.62 -6.57 8.70
N SER A 295 -11.01 -6.65 7.43
CA SER A 295 -11.24 -5.47 6.60
C SER A 295 -12.28 -4.51 7.20
N ILE A 296 -13.38 -5.03 7.78
CA ILE A 296 -14.40 -4.16 8.39
C ILE A 296 -13.89 -3.50 9.67
N GLU A 297 -13.19 -4.24 10.54
CA GLU A 297 -12.58 -3.66 11.73
C GLU A 297 -11.56 -2.58 11.38
N THR A 298 -10.79 -2.80 10.31
CA THR A 298 -9.86 -1.81 9.76
C THR A 298 -10.59 -0.52 9.38
N ILE A 299 -11.66 -0.64 8.58
CA ILE A 299 -12.38 0.52 8.08
C ILE A 299 -13.08 1.25 9.23
N VAL A 300 -13.80 0.55 10.09
CA VAL A 300 -14.51 1.16 11.23
C VAL A 300 -13.53 1.86 12.18
N ASN A 301 -12.39 1.25 12.48
CA ASN A 301 -11.40 1.84 13.38
C ASN A 301 -10.78 3.12 12.80
N GLU A 302 -10.37 3.08 11.54
CA GLU A 302 -9.72 4.23 10.91
C GLU A 302 -10.71 5.36 10.56
N MET A 303 -11.97 5.04 10.23
CA MET A 303 -13.02 6.04 9.97
C MET A 303 -13.33 6.93 11.19
N LYS A 304 -13.17 6.43 12.40
CA LYS A 304 -13.37 7.24 13.63
C LYS A 304 -12.50 8.51 13.64
N HIS A 305 -11.34 8.47 12.99
CA HIS A 305 -10.45 9.63 12.90
C HIS A 305 -10.93 10.71 11.91
N PHE A 306 -11.78 10.35 10.96
CA PHE A 306 -12.41 11.34 10.07
C PHE A 306 -13.63 12.01 10.72
N ASN A 307 -14.25 11.39 11.72
CA ASN A 307 -15.42 11.95 12.40
C ASN A 307 -15.04 13.00 13.45
N SER A 308 -13.81 12.99 13.98
CA SER A 308 -13.34 14.03 14.91
C SER A 308 -13.19 15.42 14.26
N GLU A 309 -13.27 15.50 12.93
CA GLU A 309 -13.27 16.76 12.17
C GLU A 309 -14.71 17.25 11.82
N ILE A 310 -15.76 16.54 12.27
CA ILE A 310 -17.16 16.82 11.93
C ILE A 310 -17.89 17.51 13.11
N ASN A 311 -17.28 17.59 14.31
CA ASN A 311 -17.86 18.26 15.49
C ASN A 311 -17.23 19.63 15.75
#